data_05cb02f6119376193f41e483ef427451
#
_entry.id   05cb02f6119376193f41e483ef427451
#
_cell.length_a   1.000
_cell.length_b   1.000
_cell.length_c   1.000
_cell.angle_alpha   90.00
_cell.angle_beta   90.00
_cell.angle_gamma   90.00
#
_symmetry.space_group_name_H-M   'P 1'
#
loop_
_entity.id
_entity.type
_entity.pdbx_description
1 polymer ?
#
loop_
_entity_poly.entity_id
_entity_poly.type
_entity_poly.pdbx_seq_one_letter_code
_entity_poly.pdbx_strand_id
1 'polypeptide(L)'
;YSVYAMEERFTERCTPSDIMICGFDNMEARTTFFRAWKTHVESKPENERENCLFIDGRLAAEEFQVLCIKGDDTYNINRYETEFLFSDEEAEETICSYKQTSFMANMIASVMVNLFVNFVANQCNPIIDRDLPFFTTYNAETMFYKTEA
;
A
#
# COMPACT_ATOMS: atom_id res chain seq x y z
N TYR A 1 8.88 -13.95 -16.06
CA TYR A 1 8.03 -12.78 -15.81
C TYR A 1 8.35 -11.71 -16.85
N SER A 2 7.31 -11.07 -17.43
CA SER A 2 7.47 -9.94 -18.33
C SER A 2 7.19 -8.65 -17.55
N VAL A 3 8.11 -7.69 -17.62
CA VAL A 3 7.96 -6.37 -17.01
C VAL A 3 7.78 -5.36 -18.13
N TYR A 4 6.72 -4.56 -18.03
CA TYR A 4 6.45 -3.47 -18.97
C TYR A 4 6.57 -2.16 -18.22
N ALA A 5 7.61 -1.38 -18.52
CA ALA A 5 7.75 -0.03 -18.02
C ALA A 5 6.86 0.90 -18.85
N MET A 6 6.02 1.68 -18.19
CA MET A 6 5.21 2.73 -18.80
C MET A 6 5.72 4.07 -18.28
N GLU A 7 6.28 4.90 -19.16
CA GLU A 7 6.75 6.24 -18.84
C GLU A 7 5.59 7.25 -18.86
N GLU A 8 4.50 6.91 -18.16
CA GLU A 8 3.30 7.73 -18.12
C GLU A 8 2.88 7.99 -16.67
N ARG A 9 2.32 9.19 -16.43
CA ARG A 9 1.70 9.48 -15.14
C ARG A 9 0.43 8.62 -15.01
N PHE A 10 0.24 7.97 -13.86
CA PHE A 10 -1.02 7.29 -13.57
C PHE A 10 -2.16 8.32 -13.49
N THR A 11 -3.24 8.07 -14.19
CA THR A 11 -4.44 8.90 -14.23
C THR A 11 -5.69 8.02 -14.17
N GLU A 12 -6.86 8.61 -13.99
CA GLU A 12 -8.15 7.91 -14.01
C GLU A 12 -8.43 7.13 -15.32
N ARG A 13 -7.66 7.38 -16.38
CA ARG A 13 -7.76 6.66 -17.66
C ARG A 13 -6.95 5.38 -17.70
N CYS A 14 -6.07 5.18 -16.72
CA CYS A 14 -5.26 3.97 -16.63
C CYS A 14 -6.13 2.80 -16.16
N THR A 15 -5.88 1.62 -16.74
CA THR A 15 -6.60 0.40 -16.33
C THR A 15 -6.03 -0.12 -15.02
N PRO A 16 -6.84 -0.21 -13.95
CA PRO A 16 -6.39 -0.78 -12.70
C PRO A 16 -6.18 -2.29 -12.81
N SER A 17 -5.43 -2.84 -11.87
CA SER A 17 -5.15 -4.28 -11.72
C SER A 17 -5.72 -4.80 -10.40
N ASP A 18 -5.83 -6.12 -10.27
CA ASP A 18 -6.23 -6.78 -9.03
C ASP A 18 -5.24 -6.47 -7.90
N ILE A 19 -3.95 -6.44 -8.21
CA ILE A 19 -2.89 -6.10 -7.27
C ILE A 19 -2.27 -4.77 -7.69
N MET A 20 -2.34 -3.78 -6.79
CA MET A 20 -1.76 -2.47 -7.00
C MET A 20 -0.86 -2.08 -5.83
N ILE A 21 0.37 -1.65 -6.15
CA ILE A 21 1.38 -1.25 -5.17
C ILE A 21 1.71 0.22 -5.38
N CYS A 22 1.48 1.02 -4.34
CA CYS A 22 1.61 2.47 -4.33
C CYS A 22 2.90 2.91 -3.62
N GLY A 23 3.62 3.84 -4.25
CA GLY A 23 4.81 4.49 -3.68
C GLY A 23 4.91 5.94 -4.12
N PHE A 24 3.77 6.63 -4.27
CA PHE A 24 3.73 8.04 -4.69
C PHE A 24 4.18 8.98 -3.58
N ASP A 25 4.71 10.11 -3.96
CA ASP A 25 5.22 11.18 -3.10
C ASP A 25 4.19 12.27 -2.75
N ASN A 26 2.97 12.20 -3.33
CA ASN A 26 1.90 13.16 -3.06
C ASN A 26 0.56 12.45 -2.85
N MET A 27 -0.35 13.10 -2.11
CA MET A 27 -1.63 12.53 -1.71
C MET A 27 -2.65 12.52 -2.85
N GLU A 28 -2.61 13.46 -3.79
CA GLU A 28 -3.52 13.50 -4.93
C GLU A 28 -3.34 12.27 -5.83
N ALA A 29 -2.10 11.95 -6.20
CA ALA A 29 -1.78 10.78 -7.01
C ALA A 29 -2.13 9.47 -6.27
N ARG A 30 -1.86 9.41 -4.97
CA ARG A 30 -2.18 8.29 -4.08
C ARG A 30 -3.69 8.06 -4.00
N THR A 31 -4.47 9.12 -3.82
CA THR A 31 -5.93 9.08 -3.80
C THR A 31 -6.50 8.59 -5.14
N THR A 32 -6.02 9.12 -6.24
CA THR A 32 -6.43 8.69 -7.60
C THR A 32 -6.14 7.21 -7.83
N PHE A 33 -4.97 6.76 -7.43
CA PHE A 33 -4.53 5.37 -7.58
C PHE A 33 -5.37 4.41 -6.73
N PHE A 34 -5.62 4.75 -5.47
CA PHE A 34 -6.48 3.95 -4.58
C PHE A 34 -7.92 3.88 -5.08
N ARG A 35 -8.51 5.02 -5.48
CA ARG A 35 -9.90 5.05 -5.97
C ARG A 35 -10.08 4.23 -7.24
N ALA A 36 -9.09 4.23 -8.13
CA ALA A 36 -9.12 3.36 -9.30
C ALA A 36 -9.14 1.87 -8.90
N TRP A 37 -8.28 1.47 -7.94
CA TRP A 37 -8.28 0.10 -7.42
C TRP A 37 -9.58 -0.24 -6.71
N LYS A 38 -10.09 0.62 -5.82
CA LYS A 38 -11.36 0.42 -5.11
C LYS A 38 -12.52 0.19 -6.07
N THR A 39 -12.67 1.06 -7.07
CA THR A 39 -13.72 0.93 -8.10
C THR A 39 -13.59 -0.39 -8.87
N HIS A 40 -12.37 -0.79 -9.18
CA HIS A 40 -12.10 -2.08 -9.84
C HIS A 40 -12.56 -3.26 -8.97
N VAL A 41 -12.19 -3.26 -7.69
CA VAL A 41 -12.61 -4.30 -6.72
C VAL A 41 -14.13 -4.34 -6.57
N GLU A 42 -14.78 -3.19 -6.42
CA GLU A 42 -16.23 -3.09 -6.27
C GLU A 42 -16.99 -3.59 -7.50
N SER A 43 -16.39 -3.51 -8.69
CA SER A 43 -16.96 -4.04 -9.94
C SER A 43 -16.94 -5.56 -10.04
N LYS A 44 -16.14 -6.23 -9.19
CA LYS A 44 -16.00 -7.69 -9.19
C LYS A 44 -17.08 -8.38 -8.37
N PRO A 45 -17.42 -9.64 -8.72
CA PRO A 45 -18.17 -10.52 -7.82
C PRO A 45 -17.50 -10.64 -6.46
N GLU A 46 -18.31 -10.74 -5.39
CA GLU A 46 -17.80 -10.77 -4.01
C GLU A 46 -16.76 -11.89 -3.78
N ASN A 47 -17.00 -13.05 -4.36
CA ASN A 47 -16.09 -14.20 -4.27
C ASN A 47 -14.78 -14.08 -5.06
N GLU A 48 -14.59 -13.01 -5.83
CA GLU A 48 -13.35 -12.73 -6.56
C GLU A 48 -12.53 -11.63 -5.89
N ARG A 49 -13.13 -10.86 -4.97
CA ARG A 49 -12.48 -9.72 -4.31
C ARG A 49 -11.32 -10.14 -3.41
N GLU A 50 -11.35 -11.35 -2.86
CA GLU A 50 -10.26 -11.93 -2.07
C GLU A 50 -8.93 -12.05 -2.84
N ASN A 51 -8.99 -12.02 -4.18
CA ASN A 51 -7.82 -12.05 -5.06
C ASN A 51 -7.23 -10.65 -5.34
N CYS A 52 -7.81 -9.60 -4.75
CA CYS A 52 -7.35 -8.23 -4.91
C CYS A 52 -6.55 -7.76 -3.70
N LEU A 53 -5.47 -6.99 -3.97
CA LEU A 53 -4.58 -6.47 -2.96
C LEU A 53 -4.16 -5.04 -3.28
N PHE A 54 -4.16 -4.18 -2.28
CA PHE A 54 -3.58 -2.86 -2.34
C PHE A 54 -2.49 -2.71 -1.27
N ILE A 55 -1.30 -2.29 -1.67
CA ILE A 55 -0.20 -2.00 -0.74
C ILE A 55 0.23 -0.55 -0.96
N ASP A 56 0.25 0.24 0.10
CA ASP A 56 0.69 1.63 0.09
C ASP A 56 1.89 1.83 1.01
N GLY A 57 3.04 2.22 0.42
CA GLY A 57 4.25 2.55 1.14
C GLY A 57 4.45 4.05 1.29
N ARG A 58 4.72 4.50 2.51
CA ARG A 58 4.98 5.89 2.87
C ARG A 58 6.30 5.97 3.61
N LEU A 59 7.19 6.83 3.12
CA LEU A 59 8.55 6.96 3.63
C LEU A 59 8.84 8.40 4.02
N ALA A 60 9.21 8.60 5.26
CA ALA A 60 9.85 9.82 5.77
C ALA A 60 11.36 9.56 5.95
N ALA A 61 12.09 10.51 6.54
CA ALA A 61 13.56 10.40 6.68
C ALA A 61 13.99 9.13 7.42
N GLU A 62 13.40 8.85 8.58
CA GLU A 62 13.74 7.75 9.47
C GLU A 62 12.51 6.96 9.96
N GLU A 63 11.40 7.12 9.26
CA GLU A 63 10.15 6.40 9.54
C GLU A 63 9.53 5.92 8.25
N PHE A 64 8.91 4.73 8.29
CA PHE A 64 8.02 4.30 7.23
C PHE A 64 6.69 3.77 7.77
N GLN A 65 5.69 3.84 6.92
CA GLN A 65 4.38 3.24 7.12
C GLN A 65 4.04 2.41 5.88
N VAL A 66 3.49 1.23 6.08
CA VAL A 66 2.94 0.39 5.00
C VAL A 66 1.53 0.01 5.36
N LEU A 67 0.60 0.29 4.45
CA LEU A 67 -0.79 -0.14 4.55
C LEU A 67 -1.03 -1.25 3.54
N CYS A 68 -1.68 -2.33 3.98
CA CYS A 68 -1.94 -3.52 3.18
C CYS A 68 -3.43 -3.88 3.30
N ILE A 69 -4.15 -3.89 2.19
CA ILE A 69 -5.61 -4.00 2.16
C ILE A 69 -6.00 -5.10 1.18
N LYS A 70 -6.76 -6.09 1.66
CA LYS A 70 -7.39 -7.10 0.80
C LYS A 70 -8.70 -6.55 0.21
N GLY A 71 -9.04 -6.98 -0.99
CA GLY A 71 -10.25 -6.51 -1.67
C GLY A 71 -11.56 -7.00 -1.05
N ASP A 72 -11.55 -8.04 -0.24
CA ASP A 72 -12.68 -8.53 0.55
C ASP A 72 -12.82 -7.85 1.92
N ASP A 73 -11.82 -7.04 2.33
CA ASP A 73 -11.82 -6.33 3.61
C ASP A 73 -12.44 -4.93 3.50
N THR A 74 -13.76 -4.89 3.46
CA THR A 74 -14.53 -3.64 3.35
C THR A 74 -14.26 -2.68 4.52
N TYR A 75 -13.96 -3.19 5.72
CA TYR A 75 -13.66 -2.36 6.88
C TYR A 75 -12.36 -1.56 6.66
N ASN A 76 -11.28 -2.23 6.30
CA ASN A 76 -9.99 -1.57 6.09
C ASN A 76 -9.95 -0.76 4.77
N ILE A 77 -10.74 -1.11 3.75
CA ILE A 77 -10.94 -0.25 2.57
C ILE A 77 -11.52 1.11 2.98
N ASN A 78 -12.58 1.13 3.79
CA ASN A 78 -13.21 2.36 4.26
C ASN A 78 -12.31 3.12 5.24
N ARG A 79 -11.65 2.42 6.15
CA ARG A 79 -10.69 3.00 7.10
C ARG A 79 -9.55 3.71 6.38
N TYR A 80 -8.99 3.10 5.35
CA TYR A 80 -7.93 3.72 4.55
C TYR A 80 -8.41 5.02 3.89
N GLU A 81 -9.60 4.99 3.29
CA GLU A 81 -10.15 6.18 2.62
C GLU A 81 -10.43 7.34 3.57
N THR A 82 -10.88 7.04 4.81
CA THR A 82 -11.30 8.07 5.77
C THR A 82 -10.19 8.54 6.70
N GLU A 83 -9.23 7.69 7.04
CA GLU A 83 -8.20 8.00 8.05
C GLU A 83 -6.82 8.24 7.43
N PHE A 84 -6.56 7.68 6.23
CA PHE A 84 -5.22 7.70 5.64
C PHE A 84 -5.13 8.49 4.33
N LEU A 85 -6.25 8.91 3.75
CA LEU A 85 -6.28 9.84 2.63
C LEU A 85 -6.74 11.21 3.14
N PHE A 86 -5.89 12.20 3.00
CA PHE A 86 -6.10 13.59 3.36
C PHE A 86 -5.62 14.50 2.24
N SER A 87 -5.91 15.80 2.29
CA SER A 87 -5.41 16.74 1.29
C SER A 87 -3.93 17.04 1.50
N ASP A 88 -3.21 17.41 0.44
CA ASP A 88 -1.82 17.85 0.55
C ASP A 88 -1.67 19.09 1.45
N GLU A 89 -2.74 19.89 1.64
CA GLU A 89 -2.80 21.03 2.55
C GLU A 89 -2.91 20.61 4.03
N GLU A 90 -3.49 19.44 4.30
CA GLU A 90 -3.61 18.85 5.65
C GLU A 90 -2.38 18.02 6.00
N ALA A 91 -1.56 17.68 5.01
CA ALA A 91 -0.26 17.11 5.27
C ALA A 91 0.53 18.14 6.08
N GLU A 92 0.75 17.89 7.39
CA GLU A 92 1.71 18.68 8.14
C GLU A 92 2.97 18.79 7.27
N GLU A 93 3.58 19.98 7.23
CA GLU A 93 4.91 20.17 6.64
C GLU A 93 5.90 19.27 7.39
N THR A 94 5.73 17.98 7.22
CA THR A 94 6.73 17.00 7.62
C THR A 94 7.95 17.41 6.84
N ILE A 95 8.99 17.79 7.57
CA ILE A 95 10.22 18.35 7.03
C ILE A 95 10.74 17.38 5.97
N CYS A 96 10.21 17.49 4.75
CA CYS A 96 10.64 16.74 3.56
C CYS A 96 12.08 17.12 3.15
N SER A 97 12.74 17.97 3.92
CA SER A 97 14.13 18.39 3.74
C SER A 97 15.17 17.36 4.17
N TYR A 98 14.79 16.36 4.95
CA TYR A 98 15.71 15.25 5.27
C TYR A 98 15.69 14.24 4.13
N LYS A 99 16.83 14.12 3.44
CA LYS A 99 17.02 13.09 2.41
C LYS A 99 16.69 11.72 3.02
N GLN A 100 15.81 11.01 2.34
CA GLN A 100 15.50 9.62 2.67
C GLN A 100 16.81 8.83 2.75
N THR A 101 16.97 8.07 3.81
CA THR A 101 18.14 7.22 3.95
C THR A 101 17.98 5.97 3.09
N SER A 102 19.05 5.51 2.46
CA SER A 102 19.00 4.34 1.57
C SER A 102 18.57 3.07 2.32
N PHE A 103 18.90 2.96 3.62
CA PHE A 103 18.51 1.79 4.41
C PHE A 103 17.00 1.77 4.67
N MET A 104 16.35 2.93 4.90
CA MET A 104 14.91 3.03 5.08
C MET A 104 14.14 2.67 3.81
N ALA A 105 14.64 3.13 2.65
CA ALA A 105 14.06 2.75 1.36
C ALA A 105 14.14 1.24 1.10
N ASN A 106 15.25 0.61 1.46
CA ASN A 106 15.40 -0.84 1.36
C ASN A 106 14.49 -1.59 2.35
N MET A 107 14.36 -1.09 3.58
CA MET A 107 13.49 -1.73 4.59
C MET A 107 12.03 -1.69 4.18
N ILE A 108 11.50 -0.52 3.79
CA ILE A 108 10.10 -0.42 3.36
C ILE A 108 9.82 -1.29 2.14
N ALA A 109 10.71 -1.28 1.14
CA ALA A 109 10.58 -2.13 -0.04
C ALA A 109 10.54 -3.62 0.32
N SER A 110 11.38 -4.05 1.27
CA SER A 110 11.41 -5.44 1.75
C SER A 110 10.10 -5.83 2.45
N VAL A 111 9.54 -4.93 3.26
CA VAL A 111 8.24 -5.16 3.93
C VAL A 111 7.11 -5.26 2.90
N MET A 112 7.06 -4.34 1.93
CA MET A 112 6.03 -4.36 0.88
C MET A 112 6.10 -5.65 0.04
N VAL A 113 7.31 -6.08 -0.34
CA VAL A 113 7.52 -7.35 -1.06
C VAL A 113 7.14 -8.55 -0.20
N ASN A 114 7.44 -8.54 1.10
CA ASN A 114 7.06 -9.62 2.01
C ASN A 114 5.52 -9.75 2.10
N LEU A 115 4.80 -8.65 2.24
CA LEU A 115 3.33 -8.65 2.25
C LEU A 115 2.76 -9.19 0.94
N PHE A 116 3.30 -8.76 -0.20
CA PHE A 116 2.91 -9.30 -1.51
C PHE A 116 3.17 -10.82 -1.61
N VAL A 117 4.33 -11.29 -1.16
CA VAL A 117 4.68 -12.73 -1.17
C VAL A 117 3.75 -13.52 -0.24
N ASN A 118 3.43 -12.98 0.94
CA ASN A 118 2.48 -13.61 1.85
C ASN A 118 1.09 -13.73 1.24
N PHE A 119 0.62 -12.66 0.59
CA PHE A 119 -0.66 -12.68 -0.13
C PHE A 119 -0.70 -13.76 -1.21
N VAL A 120 0.32 -13.80 -2.08
CA VAL A 120 0.40 -14.83 -3.14
C VAL A 120 0.51 -16.24 -2.57
N ALA A 121 1.24 -16.42 -1.47
CA ALA A 121 1.35 -17.71 -0.80
C ALA A 121 0.00 -18.18 -0.25
N ASN A 122 -0.81 -17.27 0.29
CA ASN A 122 -2.14 -17.60 0.80
C ASN A 122 -3.10 -18.04 -0.31
N GLN A 123 -2.93 -17.55 -1.55
CA GLN A 123 -3.70 -18.02 -2.71
C GLN A 123 -3.35 -19.46 -3.12
N CYS A 124 -2.26 -20.03 -2.63
CA CYS A 124 -1.83 -21.40 -2.92
C CYS A 124 -2.35 -22.43 -1.93
N ASN A 125 -3.39 -22.13 -1.15
CA ASN A 125 -3.97 -23.01 -0.11
C ASN A 125 -2.92 -23.56 0.87
N PRO A 126 -2.22 -22.70 1.62
CA PRO A 126 -1.24 -23.15 2.61
C PRO A 126 -1.92 -23.85 3.79
N ILE A 127 -1.17 -24.65 4.54
CA ILE A 127 -1.67 -25.30 5.78
C ILE A 127 -2.01 -24.25 6.85
N ILE A 128 -1.27 -23.14 6.86
CA ILE A 128 -1.46 -22.00 7.76
C ILE A 128 -1.32 -20.73 6.93
N ASP A 129 -2.33 -19.87 6.99
CA ASP A 129 -2.30 -18.58 6.35
C ASP A 129 -1.23 -17.70 6.97
N ARG A 130 -0.55 -16.91 6.13
CA ARG A 130 0.44 -15.92 6.54
C ARG A 130 -0.25 -14.62 6.88
N ASP A 131 0.25 -13.93 7.90
CA ASP A 131 -0.30 -12.65 8.32
C ASP A 131 -0.14 -11.57 7.24
N LEU A 132 -1.21 -10.78 7.09
CA LEU A 132 -1.28 -9.59 6.25
C LEU A 132 -1.82 -8.44 7.10
N PRO A 133 -1.00 -7.87 8.00
CA PRO A 133 -1.44 -6.77 8.85
C PRO A 133 -1.84 -5.56 7.99
N PHE A 134 -2.95 -4.92 8.37
CA PHE A 134 -3.44 -3.71 7.70
C PHE A 134 -2.42 -2.57 7.75
N PHE A 135 -1.80 -2.36 8.90
CA PHE A 135 -0.86 -1.27 9.12
C PHE A 135 0.45 -1.79 9.71
N THR A 136 1.56 -1.37 9.13
CA THR A 136 2.91 -1.65 9.61
C THR A 136 3.68 -0.34 9.68
N THR A 137 4.32 -0.05 10.80
CA THR A 137 5.18 1.12 10.95
C THR A 137 6.52 0.75 11.57
N TYR A 138 7.55 1.49 11.20
CA TYR A 138 8.88 1.43 11.78
C TYR A 138 9.46 2.82 11.93
N ASN A 139 10.04 3.09 13.10
CA ASN A 139 10.78 4.30 13.39
C ASN A 139 12.24 3.92 13.72
N ALA A 140 13.20 4.45 12.97
CA ALA A 140 14.61 4.07 13.07
C ALA A 140 15.29 4.66 14.30
N GLU A 141 14.90 5.86 14.76
CA GLU A 141 15.49 6.53 15.92
C GLU A 141 15.26 5.72 17.20
N THR A 142 14.06 5.16 17.34
CA THR A 142 13.68 4.37 18.51
C THR A 142 13.77 2.86 18.29
N MET A 143 14.06 2.42 17.06
CA MET A 143 13.99 1.02 16.60
C MET A 143 12.62 0.36 16.89
N PHE A 144 11.57 1.17 16.87
CA PHE A 144 10.21 0.72 17.16
C PHE A 144 9.57 0.15 15.89
N TYR A 145 9.08 -1.07 15.99
CA TYR A 145 8.34 -1.75 14.93
C TYR A 145 6.97 -2.20 15.45
N LYS A 146 5.91 -1.86 14.76
CA LYS A 146 4.53 -2.22 15.12
C LYS A 146 3.75 -2.67 13.90
N THR A 147 2.88 -3.66 14.11
CA THR A 147 1.86 -4.09 13.16
C THR A 147 0.47 -4.03 13.81
N GLU A 148 -0.54 -3.72 13.01
CA GLU A 148 -1.96 -3.76 13.36
C GLU A 148 -2.72 -4.61 12.33
N ALA A 149 -3.63 -5.45 12.83
CA ALA A 149 -4.55 -6.21 11.99
C ALA A 149 -5.63 -5.31 11.37
#